data_2ccfc9ce4de86bfa4bae7996daf7b337
#
_entry.id   2ccfc9ce4de86bfa4bae7996daf7b337
#
_cell.length_a   1.000
_cell.length_b   1.000
_cell.length_c   1.000
_cell.angle_alpha   90.00
_cell.angle_beta   90.00
_cell.angle_gamma   90.00
#
_symmetry.space_group_name_H-M   'P 1'
#
loop_
_entity.id
_entity.type
_entity.pdbx_description
1 polymer ?
#
loop_
_entity_poly.entity_id
_entity_poly.type
_entity_poly.pdbx_seq_one_letter_code
_entity_poly.pdbx_strand_id
1 'polypeptide(L)'
;TAPHAGLVLLSSEHGLLVWTPLVLLSLCGLILLAIRNSEEGSGLSRMSHVTLGLLLMAVAQVYVTGSLSSWASAGAFGQRRFVGATVILVIGLAAFLKFVTSGWKRQTFGCLIGLCIWWNIGLMVQFGSGMMDRQKIELQKNAYNSFVRVPRELPSLAYRYFFDRHSFYEPHNE
;
A
#
# COMPACT_ATOMS: atom_id res chain seq x y z
N THR A 1 11.19 22.41 -11.33
CA THR A 1 10.88 21.01 -11.70
C THR A 1 9.45 20.72 -11.28
N ALA A 2 8.63 20.25 -12.22
CA ALA A 2 7.25 19.87 -11.90
C ALA A 2 7.26 18.68 -10.92
N PRO A 3 6.42 18.68 -9.88
CA PRO A 3 6.37 17.57 -8.92
C PRO A 3 5.87 16.30 -9.60
N HIS A 4 6.56 15.19 -9.36
CA HIS A 4 6.23 13.87 -9.91
C HIS A 4 5.10 13.17 -9.15
N ALA A 5 4.09 13.92 -8.67
CA ALA A 5 3.01 13.42 -7.81
C ALA A 5 2.27 12.21 -8.43
N GLY A 6 1.99 12.24 -9.73
CA GLY A 6 1.37 11.13 -10.44
C GLY A 6 2.22 9.86 -10.43
N LEU A 7 3.54 10.00 -10.59
CA LEU A 7 4.47 8.87 -10.56
C LEU A 7 4.59 8.29 -9.15
N VAL A 8 4.61 9.13 -8.11
CA VAL A 8 4.62 8.69 -6.70
C VAL A 8 3.39 7.82 -6.38
N LEU A 9 2.26 8.07 -7.02
CA LEU A 9 1.03 7.31 -6.80
C LEU A 9 0.92 6.06 -7.67
N LEU A 10 1.22 6.17 -8.97
CA LEU A 10 0.81 5.20 -9.97
C LEU A 10 1.96 4.50 -10.72
N SER A 11 3.22 4.88 -10.48
CA SER A 11 4.36 4.26 -11.17
C SER A 11 4.52 2.78 -10.80
N SER A 12 4.93 1.97 -11.78
CA SER A 12 5.37 0.59 -11.54
C SER A 12 6.68 0.52 -10.74
N GLU A 13 7.51 1.58 -10.77
CA GLU A 13 8.80 1.58 -10.07
C GLU A 13 8.62 1.60 -8.55
N HIS A 14 7.87 2.54 -7.99
CA HIS A 14 7.58 2.60 -6.55
C HIS A 14 6.27 3.33 -6.26
N GLY A 15 5.28 3.24 -7.16
CA GLY A 15 3.99 3.90 -6.98
C GLY A 15 3.22 3.36 -5.78
N LEU A 16 2.80 4.24 -4.88
CA LEU A 16 2.15 3.90 -3.63
C LEU A 16 0.93 3.00 -3.80
N LEU A 17 0.07 3.29 -4.79
CA LEU A 17 -1.17 2.53 -5.02
C LEU A 17 -0.91 1.19 -5.73
N VAL A 18 0.14 1.08 -6.55
CA VAL A 18 0.49 -0.15 -7.25
C VAL A 18 1.12 -1.15 -6.28
N TRP A 19 2.00 -0.68 -5.40
CA TRP A 19 2.65 -1.51 -4.40
C TRP A 19 1.73 -1.83 -3.23
N THR A 20 0.89 -0.89 -2.82
CA THR A 20 0.01 -1.03 -1.65
C THR A 20 -1.41 -0.54 -1.98
N PRO A 21 -2.19 -1.32 -2.75
CA PRO A 21 -3.53 -0.88 -3.19
C PRO A 21 -4.50 -0.64 -2.03
N LEU A 22 -4.25 -1.19 -0.85
CA LEU A 22 -5.01 -0.93 0.37
C LEU A 22 -5.07 0.56 0.73
N VAL A 23 -4.06 1.34 0.34
CA VAL A 23 -4.01 2.80 0.53
C VAL A 23 -5.17 3.50 -0.16
N LEU A 24 -5.62 3.01 -1.31
CA LEU A 24 -6.78 3.57 -2.01
C LEU A 24 -8.05 3.51 -1.14
N LEU A 25 -8.29 2.38 -0.49
CA LEU A 25 -9.44 2.21 0.42
C LEU A 25 -9.33 3.13 1.64
N SER A 26 -8.10 3.31 2.15
CA SER A 26 -7.83 4.24 3.25
C SER A 26 -8.12 5.69 2.86
N LEU A 27 -7.70 6.13 1.69
CA LEU A 27 -7.98 7.48 1.19
C LEU A 27 -9.49 7.68 0.94
N CYS A 28 -10.17 6.70 0.34
CA CYS A 28 -11.62 6.72 0.20
C CYS A 28 -12.33 6.87 1.56
N GLY A 29 -11.87 6.15 2.58
CA GLY A 29 -12.43 6.25 3.93
C GLY A 29 -12.24 7.64 4.56
N LEU A 30 -11.08 8.27 4.38
CA LEU A 30 -10.84 9.65 4.84
C LEU A 30 -11.76 10.65 4.13
N ILE A 31 -11.94 10.51 2.81
CA ILE A 31 -12.84 11.36 2.02
C ILE A 31 -14.28 11.20 2.49
N LEU A 32 -14.75 9.95 2.64
CA LEU A 32 -16.10 9.67 3.15
C LEU A 32 -16.31 10.25 4.54
N LEU A 33 -15.32 10.16 5.42
CA LEU A 33 -15.36 10.72 6.76
C LEU A 33 -15.45 12.27 6.71
N ALA A 34 -14.71 12.90 5.80
CA ALA A 34 -14.74 14.35 5.61
C ALA A 34 -16.11 14.84 5.13
N ILE A 35 -16.68 14.16 4.12
CA ILE A 35 -18.00 14.51 3.55
C ILE A 35 -19.09 14.38 4.62
N ARG A 36 -19.13 13.25 5.32
CA ARG A 36 -20.17 13.01 6.33
C ARG A 36 -20.10 13.99 7.50
N ASN A 37 -18.92 14.30 7.98
CA ASN A 37 -18.76 15.28 9.06
C ASN A 37 -19.16 16.70 8.63
N SER A 38 -19.18 16.98 7.32
CA SER A 38 -19.66 18.25 6.76
C SER A 38 -21.19 18.34 6.71
N GLU A 39 -21.88 17.21 6.51
CA GLU A 39 -23.33 17.15 6.38
C GLU A 39 -24.09 17.22 7.72
N GLU A 40 -23.47 16.81 8.83
CA GLU A 40 -24.10 16.80 10.16
C GLU A 40 -24.30 18.20 10.79
N GLY A 41 -24.20 19.28 10.02
CA GLY A 41 -24.91 20.56 10.16
C GLY A 41 -24.62 21.46 11.36
N SER A 42 -23.73 21.11 12.25
CA SER A 42 -23.27 22.02 13.32
C SER A 42 -21.92 22.59 12.94
N GLY A 43 -21.91 23.70 12.19
CA GLY A 43 -20.75 24.42 11.66
C GLY A 43 -19.39 23.85 12.06
N LEU A 44 -18.49 23.65 11.13
CA LEU A 44 -17.18 22.97 11.21
C LEU A 44 -16.93 22.26 12.55
N SER A 45 -17.45 21.06 12.70
CA SER A 45 -17.23 20.31 13.93
C SER A 45 -15.73 20.05 14.07
N ARG A 46 -15.21 20.02 15.28
CA ARG A 46 -13.78 19.74 15.57
C ARG A 46 -13.30 18.50 14.78
N MET A 47 -14.17 17.52 14.57
CA MET A 47 -13.90 16.29 13.83
C MET A 47 -13.70 16.54 12.32
N SER A 48 -14.43 17.49 11.71
CA SER A 48 -14.26 17.89 10.32
C SER A 48 -12.89 18.53 10.08
N HIS A 49 -12.45 19.42 10.97
CA HIS A 49 -11.13 20.05 10.88
C HIS A 49 -9.99 19.04 11.01
N VAL A 50 -10.12 18.07 11.94
CA VAL A 50 -9.12 17.00 12.09
C VAL A 50 -9.04 16.17 10.81
N THR A 51 -10.17 15.74 10.26
CA THR A 51 -10.20 14.93 9.02
C THR A 51 -9.61 15.70 7.83
N LEU A 52 -9.97 16.98 7.70
CA LEU A 52 -9.38 17.85 6.67
C LEU A 52 -7.87 17.99 6.86
N GLY A 53 -7.41 18.17 8.09
CA GLY A 53 -5.98 18.20 8.41
C GLY A 53 -5.26 16.92 7.99
N LEU A 54 -5.84 15.75 8.26
CA LEU A 54 -5.27 14.45 7.85
C LEU A 54 -5.21 14.31 6.32
N LEU A 55 -6.24 14.75 5.59
CA LEU A 55 -6.23 14.77 4.13
C LEU A 55 -5.16 15.71 3.58
N LEU A 56 -5.04 16.91 4.14
CA LEU A 56 -4.00 17.87 3.74
C LEU A 56 -2.60 17.32 4.00
N MET A 57 -2.39 16.65 5.13
CA MET A 57 -1.12 15.96 5.42
C MET A 57 -0.82 14.86 4.40
N ALA A 58 -1.81 14.05 4.01
CA ALA A 58 -1.63 13.01 2.99
C ALA A 58 -1.25 13.63 1.63
N VAL A 59 -1.94 14.69 1.22
CA VAL A 59 -1.63 15.44 -0.03
C VAL A 59 -0.24 16.08 0.03
N ALA A 60 0.10 16.73 1.15
CA ALA A 60 1.41 17.33 1.35
C ALA A 60 2.53 16.28 1.29
N GLN A 61 2.31 15.09 1.86
CA GLN A 61 3.27 13.99 1.77
C GLN A 61 3.52 13.54 0.33
N VAL A 62 2.45 13.42 -0.48
CA VAL A 62 2.57 13.11 -1.92
C VAL A 62 3.35 14.20 -2.64
N TYR A 63 3.01 15.47 -2.39
CA TYR A 63 3.67 16.62 -3.01
C TYR A 63 5.15 16.69 -2.66
N VAL A 64 5.48 16.61 -1.37
CA VAL A 64 6.89 16.65 -0.89
C VAL A 64 7.69 15.49 -1.48
N THR A 65 7.14 14.28 -1.46
CA THR A 65 7.81 13.11 -2.05
C THR A 65 8.03 13.29 -3.55
N GLY A 66 7.02 13.79 -4.28
CA GLY A 66 7.10 14.03 -5.72
C GLY A 66 8.02 15.17 -6.13
N SER A 67 8.31 16.11 -5.21
CA SER A 67 9.22 17.22 -5.46
C SER A 67 10.70 16.82 -5.35
N LEU A 68 10.99 15.63 -4.82
CA LEU A 68 12.36 15.13 -4.71
C LEU A 68 12.83 14.51 -6.01
N SER A 69 14.07 14.75 -6.42
CA SER A 69 14.69 14.10 -7.57
C SER A 69 14.77 12.58 -7.41
N SER A 70 14.88 12.09 -6.17
CA SER A 70 14.90 10.68 -5.80
C SER A 70 13.52 10.18 -5.31
N TRP A 71 12.42 10.61 -5.95
CA TRP A 71 11.07 10.22 -5.59
C TRP A 71 10.86 8.69 -5.60
N ALA A 72 11.50 8.00 -6.53
CA ALA A 72 11.58 6.55 -6.54
C ALA A 72 12.58 6.10 -5.47
N SER A 73 12.12 5.38 -4.46
CA SER A 73 12.95 4.90 -3.34
C SER A 73 13.75 3.67 -3.75
N ALA A 74 14.70 3.85 -4.68
CA ALA A 74 15.50 2.78 -5.27
C ALA A 74 16.01 1.75 -4.24
N GLY A 75 15.79 0.46 -4.52
CA GLY A 75 16.23 -0.65 -3.66
C GLY A 75 15.44 -0.84 -2.36
N ALA A 76 14.39 -0.05 -2.10
CA ALA A 76 13.51 -0.24 -0.96
C ALA A 76 12.21 -0.95 -1.38
N PHE A 77 11.59 -1.67 -0.46
CA PHE A 77 10.26 -2.22 -0.69
C PHE A 77 9.21 -1.11 -0.70
N GLY A 78 8.51 -0.95 -1.82
CA GLY A 78 7.45 0.03 -1.99
C GLY A 78 7.89 1.48 -1.72
N GLN A 79 6.93 2.32 -1.34
CA GLN A 79 7.16 3.75 -1.09
C GLN A 79 7.42 4.01 0.41
N ARG A 80 8.62 3.66 0.89
CA ARG A 80 9.02 3.76 2.32
C ARG A 80 8.81 5.15 2.95
N ARG A 81 8.75 6.20 2.14
CA ARG A 81 8.54 7.58 2.64
C ARG A 81 7.16 7.80 3.24
N PHE A 82 6.22 6.90 2.93
CA PHE A 82 4.86 6.94 3.47
C PHE A 82 4.69 6.19 4.79
N VAL A 83 5.75 5.63 5.37
CA VAL A 83 5.70 4.98 6.68
C VAL A 83 5.19 5.95 7.76
N GLY A 84 5.59 7.22 7.73
CA GLY A 84 5.07 8.25 8.62
C GLY A 84 3.57 8.53 8.48
N ALA A 85 2.98 8.24 7.31
CA ALA A 85 1.56 8.39 7.06
C ALA A 85 0.71 7.19 7.50
N THR A 86 1.31 6.13 8.07
CA THR A 86 0.60 4.89 8.45
C THR A 86 -0.59 5.16 9.36
N VAL A 87 -0.45 6.05 10.35
CA VAL A 87 -1.54 6.40 11.26
C VAL A 87 -2.72 7.01 10.51
N ILE A 88 -2.46 7.90 9.56
CA ILE A 88 -3.47 8.53 8.71
C ILE A 88 -4.21 7.46 7.89
N LEU A 89 -3.45 6.53 7.31
CA LEU A 89 -4.00 5.44 6.49
C LEU A 89 -4.82 4.46 7.32
N VAL A 90 -4.40 4.15 8.56
CA VAL A 90 -5.17 3.30 9.47
C VAL A 90 -6.50 3.95 9.86
N ILE A 91 -6.49 5.25 10.18
CA ILE A 91 -7.74 6.00 10.47
C ILE A 91 -8.68 5.97 9.26
N GLY A 92 -8.15 6.20 8.07
CA GLY A 92 -8.92 6.13 6.83
C GLY A 92 -9.52 4.76 6.57
N LEU A 93 -8.75 3.70 6.75
CA LEU A 93 -9.23 2.33 6.58
C LEU A 93 -10.32 1.99 7.62
N ALA A 94 -10.13 2.38 8.87
CA ALA A 94 -11.13 2.19 9.92
C ALA A 94 -12.43 2.94 9.61
N ALA A 95 -12.33 4.18 9.11
CA ALA A 95 -13.48 4.94 8.64
C ALA A 95 -14.18 4.22 7.47
N PHE A 96 -13.44 3.77 6.47
CA PHE A 96 -13.99 3.01 5.34
C PHE A 96 -14.76 1.78 5.81
N LEU A 97 -14.17 0.98 6.70
CA LEU A 97 -14.83 -0.21 7.26
C LEU A 97 -16.12 0.12 8.01
N LYS A 98 -16.15 1.26 8.72
CA LYS A 98 -17.36 1.74 9.42
C LYS A 98 -18.50 2.06 8.44
N PHE A 99 -18.20 2.58 7.25
CA PHE A 99 -19.22 2.88 6.23
C PHE A 99 -19.73 1.64 5.50
N VAL A 100 -18.96 0.56 5.46
CA VAL A 100 -19.33 -0.71 4.85
C VAL A 100 -20.09 -1.57 5.86
N THR A 101 -21.31 -1.16 6.24
CA THR A 101 -22.05 -1.81 7.34
C THR A 101 -23.04 -2.89 6.87
N SER A 102 -23.39 -2.95 5.59
CA SER A 102 -24.43 -3.83 5.06
C SER A 102 -23.91 -5.23 4.70
N GLY A 103 -24.61 -6.28 5.10
CA GLY A 103 -24.30 -7.70 4.98
C GLY A 103 -23.46 -8.13 3.78
N TRP A 104 -23.98 -8.03 2.55
CA TRP A 104 -23.24 -8.45 1.35
C TRP A 104 -22.07 -7.51 1.03
N LYS A 105 -22.25 -6.21 1.16
CA LYS A 105 -21.17 -5.23 0.93
C LYS A 105 -19.99 -5.49 1.86
N ARG A 106 -20.23 -5.84 3.13
CA ARG A 106 -19.18 -6.17 4.10
C ARG A 106 -18.35 -7.38 3.66
N GLN A 107 -18.99 -8.41 3.11
CA GLN A 107 -18.28 -9.60 2.60
C GLN A 107 -17.43 -9.24 1.38
N THR A 108 -18.00 -8.53 0.40
CA THR A 108 -17.28 -8.13 -0.83
C THR A 108 -16.05 -7.28 -0.51
N PHE A 109 -16.20 -6.27 0.34
CA PHE A 109 -15.06 -5.42 0.73
C PHE A 109 -14.09 -6.14 1.65
N GLY A 110 -14.54 -7.08 2.47
CA GLY A 110 -13.68 -7.97 3.24
C GLY A 110 -12.78 -8.81 2.33
N CYS A 111 -13.35 -9.41 1.28
CA CYS A 111 -12.58 -10.13 0.27
C CYS A 111 -11.58 -9.22 -0.46
N LEU A 112 -12.01 -8.01 -0.83
CA LEU A 112 -11.12 -7.05 -1.49
C LEU A 112 -9.93 -6.66 -0.61
N ILE A 113 -10.18 -6.38 0.67
CA ILE A 113 -9.12 -6.10 1.65
C ILE A 113 -8.20 -7.30 1.79
N GLY A 114 -8.76 -8.50 1.89
CA GLY A 114 -7.97 -9.74 1.93
C GLY A 114 -7.08 -9.91 0.70
N LEU A 115 -7.59 -9.61 -0.50
CA LEU A 115 -6.80 -9.62 -1.74
C LEU A 115 -5.70 -8.56 -1.74
N CYS A 116 -5.97 -7.35 -1.25
CA CYS A 116 -4.95 -6.30 -1.12
C CYS A 116 -3.84 -6.69 -0.13
N ILE A 117 -4.21 -7.31 0.99
CA ILE A 117 -3.25 -7.81 1.98
C ILE A 117 -2.41 -8.93 1.36
N TRP A 118 -3.07 -9.90 0.70
CA TRP A 118 -2.37 -10.99 0.03
C TRP A 118 -1.41 -10.51 -1.05
N TRP A 119 -1.83 -9.53 -1.87
CA TRP A 119 -0.97 -8.87 -2.85
C TRP A 119 0.30 -8.33 -2.20
N ASN A 120 0.14 -7.60 -1.10
CA ASN A 120 1.26 -7.00 -0.38
C ASN A 120 2.21 -8.06 0.20
N ILE A 121 1.66 -9.11 0.84
CA ILE A 121 2.44 -10.25 1.35
C ILE A 121 3.18 -10.95 0.20
N GLY A 122 2.49 -11.21 -0.92
CA GLY A 122 3.08 -11.82 -2.10
C GLY A 122 4.25 -11.02 -2.66
N LEU A 123 4.12 -9.69 -2.74
CA LEU A 123 5.22 -8.82 -3.13
C LEU A 123 6.37 -8.82 -2.11
N MET A 124 6.07 -8.82 -0.81
CA MET A 124 7.11 -8.90 0.24
C MET A 124 7.93 -10.19 0.14
N VAL A 125 7.25 -11.32 -0.07
CA VAL A 125 7.93 -12.62 -0.25
C VAL A 125 8.79 -12.61 -1.51
N GLN A 126 8.26 -12.11 -2.64
CA GLN A 126 9.02 -12.01 -3.89
C GLN A 126 10.24 -11.09 -3.76
N PHE A 127 10.07 -9.95 -3.09
CA PHE A 127 11.14 -9.00 -2.85
C PHE A 127 12.26 -9.60 -1.97
N GLY A 128 11.87 -10.27 -0.89
CA GLY A 128 12.80 -10.89 0.05
C GLY A 128 13.53 -12.13 -0.52
N SER A 129 12.85 -12.90 -1.38
CA SER A 129 13.42 -14.10 -2.02
C SER A 129 14.16 -13.83 -3.35
N GLY A 130 14.14 -12.58 -3.84
CA GLY A 130 14.78 -12.25 -5.13
C GLY A 130 13.97 -12.67 -6.37
N MET A 131 12.72 -13.07 -6.22
CA MET A 131 11.85 -13.49 -7.34
C MET A 131 11.35 -12.32 -8.21
N MET A 132 11.53 -11.09 -7.78
CA MET A 132 11.10 -9.88 -8.51
C MET A 132 12.24 -8.89 -8.67
N ASP A 133 12.12 -8.02 -9.66
CA ASP A 133 12.97 -6.84 -9.78
C ASP A 133 12.70 -5.90 -8.60
N ARG A 134 13.76 -5.46 -7.91
CA ARG A 134 13.66 -4.56 -6.77
C ARG A 134 13.34 -3.11 -7.16
N GLN A 135 13.44 -2.77 -8.45
CA GLN A 135 13.23 -1.42 -8.94
C GLN A 135 11.81 -1.18 -9.46
N LYS A 136 11.15 -2.22 -9.97
CA LYS A 136 9.83 -2.10 -10.60
C LYS A 136 8.97 -3.35 -10.45
N ILE A 137 7.65 -3.13 -10.49
CA ILE A 137 6.67 -4.22 -10.59
C ILE A 137 6.37 -4.51 -12.07
N GLU A 138 6.56 -5.75 -12.48
CA GLU A 138 6.01 -6.32 -13.69
C GLU A 138 4.66 -6.96 -13.36
N LEU A 139 3.56 -6.23 -13.54
CA LEU A 139 2.25 -6.62 -13.02
C LEU A 139 1.87 -8.06 -13.34
N GLN A 140 2.03 -8.51 -14.59
CA GLN A 140 1.66 -9.86 -15.01
C GLN A 140 2.51 -10.93 -14.31
N LYS A 141 3.82 -10.75 -14.30
CA LYS A 141 4.78 -11.68 -13.67
C LYS A 141 4.60 -11.72 -12.15
N ASN A 142 4.52 -10.54 -11.53
CA ASN A 142 4.38 -10.45 -10.07
C ASN A 142 3.00 -10.94 -9.59
N ALA A 143 1.92 -10.75 -10.37
CA ALA A 143 0.62 -11.33 -10.07
C ALA A 143 0.66 -12.86 -10.15
N TYR A 144 1.20 -13.43 -11.23
CA TYR A 144 1.38 -14.87 -11.33
C TYR A 144 2.20 -15.42 -10.15
N ASN A 145 3.31 -14.77 -9.82
CA ASN A 145 4.13 -15.16 -8.69
C ASN A 145 3.37 -15.09 -7.36
N SER A 146 2.63 -14.00 -7.08
CA SER A 146 1.89 -13.82 -5.83
C SER A 146 0.79 -14.87 -5.64
N PHE A 147 0.07 -15.24 -6.71
CA PHE A 147 -1.10 -16.12 -6.59
C PHE A 147 -0.79 -17.59 -6.90
N VAL A 148 0.30 -17.91 -7.59
CA VAL A 148 0.62 -19.28 -7.99
C VAL A 148 1.94 -19.76 -7.39
N ARG A 149 3.02 -19.00 -7.60
CA ARG A 149 4.36 -19.43 -7.23
C ARG A 149 4.62 -19.32 -5.72
N VAL A 150 4.31 -18.16 -5.13
CA VAL A 150 4.51 -17.93 -3.69
C VAL A 150 3.77 -18.97 -2.84
N PRO A 151 2.47 -19.30 -3.04
CA PRO A 151 1.80 -20.32 -2.25
C PRO A 151 2.45 -21.71 -2.34
N ARG A 152 3.00 -22.06 -3.51
CA ARG A 152 3.66 -23.36 -3.73
C ARG A 152 5.03 -23.45 -3.07
N GLU A 153 5.77 -22.34 -3.10
CA GLU A 153 7.14 -22.28 -2.57
C GLU A 153 7.19 -21.83 -1.10
N LEU A 154 6.05 -21.40 -0.54
CA LEU A 154 6.00 -20.88 0.83
C LEU A 154 6.60 -21.84 1.88
N PRO A 155 6.34 -23.17 1.86
CA PRO A 155 6.93 -24.09 2.83
C PRO A 155 8.47 -24.15 2.73
N SER A 156 9.01 -24.20 1.51
CA SER A 156 10.45 -24.24 1.27
C SER A 156 11.13 -22.91 1.63
N LEU A 157 10.49 -21.78 1.30
CA LEU A 157 10.98 -20.46 1.66
C LEU A 157 10.96 -20.24 3.17
N ALA A 158 9.91 -20.71 3.87
CA ALA A 158 9.85 -20.66 5.31
C ALA A 158 10.96 -21.52 5.95
N TYR A 159 11.17 -22.74 5.46
CA TYR A 159 12.26 -23.59 5.92
C TYR A 159 13.62 -22.91 5.75
N ARG A 160 13.90 -22.37 4.56
CA ARG A 160 15.16 -21.63 4.29
C ARG A 160 15.29 -20.41 5.20
N TYR A 161 14.24 -19.66 5.43
CA TYR A 161 14.28 -18.48 6.30
C TYR A 161 14.64 -18.81 7.75
N PHE A 162 14.14 -19.92 8.29
CA PHE A 162 14.37 -20.31 9.67
C PHE A 162 15.67 -21.12 9.87
N PHE A 163 16.04 -21.95 8.90
CA PHE A 163 17.11 -22.94 9.08
C PHE A 163 18.32 -22.72 8.17
N ASP A 164 18.16 -22.01 7.05
CA ASP A 164 19.23 -21.80 6.07
C ASP A 164 19.18 -20.40 5.45
N ARG A 165 19.36 -19.39 6.28
CA ARG A 165 19.36 -17.98 5.85
C ARG A 165 20.47 -17.65 4.83
N HIS A 166 21.58 -18.34 4.88
CA HIS A 166 22.73 -18.09 3.97
C HIS A 166 22.33 -18.28 2.51
N SER A 167 21.45 -19.23 2.22
CA SER A 167 20.98 -19.54 0.87
C SER A 167 20.24 -18.39 0.15
N PHE A 168 19.82 -17.34 0.86
CA PHE A 168 19.21 -16.14 0.25
C PHE A 168 20.25 -15.13 -0.26
N TYR A 169 21.51 -15.25 0.17
CA TYR A 169 22.58 -14.31 -0.14
C TYR A 169 23.60 -14.89 -1.11
N GLU A 170 23.52 -16.18 -1.40
CA GLU A 170 24.37 -16.80 -2.42
C GLU A 170 23.87 -16.36 -3.81
N PRO A 171 24.79 -15.85 -4.69
CA PRO A 171 24.42 -15.53 -6.05
C PRO A 171 23.93 -16.81 -6.74
N HIS A 172 22.71 -16.79 -7.28
CA HIS A 172 22.28 -17.85 -8.20
C HIS A 172 23.15 -17.76 -9.45
N ASN A 173 24.14 -18.64 -9.54
CA ASN A 173 24.86 -18.89 -10.79
C ASN A 173 23.86 -19.59 -11.74
N GLU A 174 23.14 -18.79 -12.56
CA GLU A 174 22.51 -19.25 -13.78
C GLU A 174 23.46 -19.07 -14.96
#